data_505441a51ca0785778275caf2f538db4
#
_entry.id   505441a51ca0785778275caf2f538db4
#
_cell.length_a   1.000
_cell.length_b   1.000
_cell.length_c   1.000
_cell.angle_alpha   90.00
_cell.angle_beta   90.00
_cell.angle_gamma   90.00
#
_symmetry.space_group_name_H-M   'P 1'
#
loop_
_entity.id
_entity.type
_entity.pdbx_description
1 polymer ?
#
loop_
_entity_poly.entity_id
_entity_poly.type
_entity_poly.pdbx_seq_one_letter_code
_entity_poly.pdbx_strand_id
1 'polypeptide(L)'
;MIRRTLGLGVAMATFASVASFSAQAETVKIAFIDPLSGGFGAVGISGLKQYQYTAGVLNKEGGTQFEVTGYDNKTSPKESLIQLKRVIADGIQFVVQGNSSGVANALTDAINKHNKRNPDKRVLFLNYSAVDPKLTNEKCNFWHFRFDANADMKMNALTDVIAEDKGMKKIYLLGQNYSFGKAVAAAAVKFLGEKRPDLKIVGNELHPIGKVKDFSPYIAKIKASGAQALITGNWGADMQNLAKAAQDSGLKIPLYTYYAANNGITKAIGAGGVDRVRLVAEGTTNPPMTEKWRTLLQGFKAKHPNEDFTQTRI
;
A
#
# COMPACT_ATOMS: atom_id res chain seq x y z
N MET A 1 5.72 -41.51 -91.45
CA MET A 1 5.49 -40.11 -91.01
C MET A 1 5.00 -40.14 -89.52
N ILE A 2 5.89 -39.81 -88.63
CA ILE A 2 5.62 -39.85 -87.20
C ILE A 2 5.59 -38.40 -86.71
N ARG A 3 4.41 -37.91 -86.26
CA ARG A 3 4.26 -36.61 -85.60
C ARG A 3 4.43 -36.78 -84.11
N ARG A 4 5.49 -36.15 -83.58
CA ARG A 4 5.71 -35.99 -82.14
C ARG A 4 4.94 -34.73 -81.66
N THR A 5 4.02 -34.90 -80.73
CA THR A 5 3.40 -33.82 -79.99
C THR A 5 4.17 -33.58 -78.71
N LEU A 6 4.78 -32.39 -78.55
CA LEU A 6 5.33 -31.90 -77.31
C LEU A 6 4.18 -31.42 -76.40
N GLY A 7 4.06 -32.04 -75.24
CA GLY A 7 3.20 -31.53 -74.15
C GLY A 7 3.99 -30.55 -73.27
N LEU A 8 3.51 -29.30 -73.20
CA LEU A 8 4.01 -28.29 -72.28
C LEU A 8 3.33 -28.51 -70.92
N GLY A 9 4.08 -28.97 -69.93
CA GLY A 9 3.59 -29.03 -68.53
C GLY A 9 3.79 -27.67 -67.87
N VAL A 10 2.66 -27.00 -67.53
CA VAL A 10 2.67 -25.80 -66.68
C VAL A 10 2.69 -26.23 -65.23
N ALA A 11 3.81 -26.03 -64.56
CA ALA A 11 3.96 -26.21 -63.09
C ALA A 11 3.33 -24.97 -62.40
N MET A 12 2.17 -25.13 -61.80
CA MET A 12 1.57 -24.14 -60.91
C MET A 12 2.29 -24.19 -59.55
N ALA A 13 3.17 -23.25 -59.28
CA ALA A 13 3.74 -23.03 -57.93
C ALA A 13 2.71 -22.30 -57.08
N THR A 14 2.05 -23.05 -56.19
CA THR A 14 1.19 -22.46 -55.13
C THR A 14 2.07 -21.84 -54.04
N PHE A 15 2.18 -20.52 -54.05
CA PHE A 15 2.75 -19.76 -52.92
C PHE A 15 1.74 -19.83 -51.78
N ALA A 16 2.00 -20.70 -50.78
CA ALA A 16 1.35 -20.66 -49.47
C ALA A 16 1.87 -19.42 -48.73
N SER A 17 1.10 -18.33 -48.73
CA SER A 17 1.32 -17.17 -47.87
C SER A 17 1.06 -17.59 -46.41
N VAL A 18 2.13 -17.87 -45.67
CA VAL A 18 2.04 -18.02 -44.23
C VAL A 18 1.70 -16.64 -43.64
N ALA A 19 0.41 -16.38 -43.40
CA ALA A 19 -0.01 -15.23 -42.63
C ALA A 19 0.55 -15.41 -41.21
N SER A 20 1.66 -14.76 -40.90
CA SER A 20 2.17 -14.63 -39.54
C SER A 20 1.12 -13.83 -38.76
N PHE A 21 0.25 -14.51 -38.03
CA PHE A 21 -0.56 -13.87 -36.97
C PHE A 21 0.44 -13.40 -35.91
N SER A 22 0.85 -12.15 -36.01
CA SER A 22 1.48 -11.47 -34.86
C SER A 22 0.40 -11.43 -33.78
N ALA A 23 0.49 -12.32 -32.80
CA ALA A 23 -0.32 -12.22 -31.58
C ALA A 23 0.02 -10.86 -30.98
N GLN A 24 -0.88 -9.89 -31.18
CA GLN A 24 -0.74 -8.57 -30.58
C GLN A 24 -0.81 -8.77 -29.07
N ALA A 25 0.27 -8.40 -28.38
CA ALA A 25 0.33 -8.53 -26.91
C ALA A 25 -0.88 -7.82 -26.31
N GLU A 26 -1.66 -8.54 -25.49
CA GLU A 26 -2.79 -7.98 -24.79
C GLU A 26 -2.34 -6.91 -23.80
N THR A 27 -2.98 -5.75 -23.82
CA THR A 27 -2.71 -4.67 -22.87
C THR A 27 -3.68 -4.75 -21.70
N VAL A 28 -3.15 -5.03 -20.51
CA VAL A 28 -3.90 -4.99 -19.25
C VAL A 28 -3.85 -3.59 -18.68
N LYS A 29 -5.01 -2.92 -18.63
CA LYS A 29 -5.16 -1.60 -18.02
C LYS A 29 -5.42 -1.72 -16.53
N ILE A 30 -4.67 -0.97 -15.72
CA ILE A 30 -4.74 -0.96 -14.27
C ILE A 30 -5.04 0.46 -13.78
N ALA A 31 -6.12 0.62 -13.02
CA ALA A 31 -6.47 1.87 -12.37
C ALA A 31 -5.88 1.92 -10.96
N PHE A 32 -4.96 2.84 -10.72
CA PHE A 32 -4.39 3.11 -9.40
C PHE A 32 -5.17 4.24 -8.73
N ILE A 33 -6.12 3.90 -7.83
CA ILE A 33 -7.03 4.85 -7.16
C ILE A 33 -6.51 5.17 -5.77
N ASP A 34 -5.66 6.18 -5.63
CA ASP A 34 -5.02 6.54 -4.36
C ASP A 34 -4.90 8.06 -4.20
N PRO A 35 -4.53 8.59 -3.01
CA PRO A 35 -4.29 10.03 -2.87
C PRO A 35 -3.07 10.45 -3.69
N LEU A 36 -3.29 11.24 -4.71
CA LEU A 36 -2.23 11.80 -5.56
C LEU A 36 -2.04 13.31 -5.28
N SER A 37 -2.78 13.85 -4.32
CA SER A 37 -2.67 15.25 -3.88
C SER A 37 -2.91 15.40 -2.37
N GLY A 38 -2.68 16.63 -1.86
CA GLY A 38 -2.89 16.95 -0.43
C GLY A 38 -1.88 16.30 0.51
N GLY A 39 -2.19 16.26 1.81
CA GLY A 39 -1.27 15.83 2.87
C GLY A 39 -0.86 14.34 2.82
N PHE A 40 -1.58 13.52 2.08
CA PHE A 40 -1.30 12.11 1.87
C PHE A 40 -0.78 11.81 0.46
N GLY A 41 -0.71 12.84 -0.41
CA GLY A 41 -0.32 12.71 -1.82
C GLY A 41 1.07 12.11 -2.02
N ALA A 42 2.04 12.46 -1.18
CA ALA A 42 3.40 11.93 -1.29
C ALA A 42 3.44 10.39 -1.23
N VAL A 43 2.61 9.77 -0.37
CA VAL A 43 2.53 8.31 -0.23
C VAL A 43 1.92 7.67 -1.47
N GLY A 44 0.81 8.21 -1.98
CA GLY A 44 0.14 7.68 -3.18
C GLY A 44 0.96 7.89 -4.44
N ILE A 45 1.59 9.07 -4.62
CA ILE A 45 2.47 9.35 -5.77
C ILE A 45 3.66 8.38 -5.78
N SER A 46 4.28 8.13 -4.63
CA SER A 46 5.37 7.15 -4.52
C SER A 46 4.90 5.75 -4.95
N GLY A 47 3.73 5.31 -4.47
CA GLY A 47 3.11 4.06 -4.89
C GLY A 47 2.85 3.99 -6.40
N LEU A 48 2.23 5.02 -6.98
CA LEU A 48 1.97 5.09 -8.43
C LEU A 48 3.26 4.96 -9.26
N LYS A 49 4.32 5.68 -8.86
CA LYS A 49 5.63 5.59 -9.54
C LYS A 49 6.20 4.18 -9.49
N GLN A 50 6.04 3.47 -8.36
CA GLN A 50 6.49 2.09 -8.20
C GLN A 50 5.74 1.16 -9.17
N TYR A 51 4.41 1.23 -9.19
CA TYR A 51 3.60 0.43 -10.12
C TYR A 51 3.92 0.72 -11.58
N GLN A 52 4.03 2.00 -11.96
CA GLN A 52 4.38 2.40 -13.34
C GLN A 52 5.79 1.96 -13.73
N TYR A 53 6.75 2.03 -12.80
CA TYR A 53 8.11 1.56 -13.04
C TYR A 53 8.14 0.05 -13.25
N THR A 54 7.50 -0.72 -12.39
CA THR A 54 7.45 -2.19 -12.50
C THR A 54 6.74 -2.64 -13.77
N ALA A 55 5.60 -2.01 -14.11
CA ALA A 55 4.93 -2.25 -15.39
C ALA A 55 5.87 -2.00 -16.57
N GLY A 56 6.62 -0.90 -16.54
CA GLY A 56 7.61 -0.60 -17.59
C GLY A 56 8.79 -1.59 -17.67
N VAL A 57 9.16 -2.23 -16.57
CA VAL A 57 10.16 -3.30 -16.55
C VAL A 57 9.58 -4.58 -17.17
N LEU A 58 8.38 -4.99 -16.71
CA LEU A 58 7.69 -6.18 -17.24
C LEU A 58 7.38 -6.07 -18.73
N ASN A 59 6.97 -4.89 -19.19
CA ASN A 59 6.68 -4.64 -20.60
C ASN A 59 7.90 -4.85 -21.52
N LYS A 60 9.12 -4.67 -21.00
CA LYS A 60 10.36 -4.93 -21.75
C LYS A 60 10.72 -6.41 -21.82
N GLU A 61 10.21 -7.23 -20.90
CA GLU A 61 10.41 -8.69 -20.92
C GLU A 61 9.57 -9.35 -22.04
N GLY A 62 8.63 -8.61 -22.65
CA GLY A 62 7.73 -9.09 -23.71
C GLY A 62 6.46 -9.75 -23.15
N GLY A 63 5.55 -10.15 -24.04
CA GLY A 63 4.26 -10.74 -23.67
C GLY A 63 3.20 -9.69 -23.30
N THR A 64 2.39 -9.97 -22.27
CA THR A 64 1.33 -9.06 -21.79
C THR A 64 1.90 -7.69 -21.45
N GLN A 65 1.27 -6.63 -21.97
CA GLN A 65 1.64 -5.24 -21.67
C GLN A 65 0.77 -4.70 -20.53
N PHE A 66 1.35 -3.88 -19.65
CA PHE A 66 0.66 -3.28 -18.51
C PHE A 66 0.65 -1.76 -18.64
N GLU A 67 -0.53 -1.16 -18.52
CA GLU A 67 -0.72 0.29 -18.47
C GLU A 67 -1.30 0.70 -17.12
N VAL A 68 -0.56 1.50 -16.34
CA VAL A 68 -0.99 1.94 -15.00
C VAL A 68 -1.35 3.42 -15.03
N THR A 69 -2.62 3.73 -14.80
CA THR A 69 -3.15 5.10 -14.77
C THR A 69 -3.55 5.49 -13.34
N GLY A 70 -3.07 6.66 -12.89
CA GLY A 70 -3.39 7.21 -11.57
C GLY A 70 -4.73 7.95 -11.55
N TYR A 71 -5.54 7.71 -10.51
CA TYR A 71 -6.80 8.38 -10.22
C TYR A 71 -6.76 8.94 -8.81
N ASP A 72 -6.71 10.27 -8.69
CA ASP A 72 -6.63 10.94 -7.39
C ASP A 72 -7.94 10.83 -6.61
N ASN A 73 -7.90 10.14 -5.48
CA ASN A 73 -9.03 9.99 -4.58
C ASN A 73 -9.02 10.97 -3.39
N LYS A 74 -7.98 11.79 -3.24
CA LYS A 74 -7.82 12.78 -2.16
C LYS A 74 -8.02 12.21 -0.76
N THR A 75 -7.73 10.92 -0.55
CA THR A 75 -8.00 10.17 0.68
C THR A 75 -9.51 10.10 1.05
N SER A 76 -10.39 10.37 0.11
CA SER A 76 -11.84 10.45 0.32
C SER A 76 -12.56 9.21 -0.22
N PRO A 77 -13.36 8.50 0.62
CA PRO A 77 -14.22 7.41 0.12
C PRO A 77 -15.18 7.88 -0.96
N LYS A 78 -15.76 9.08 -0.82
CA LYS A 78 -16.68 9.65 -1.82
C LYS A 78 -15.99 9.87 -3.16
N GLU A 79 -14.80 10.48 -3.15
CA GLU A 79 -14.02 10.72 -4.38
C GLU A 79 -13.60 9.40 -5.01
N SER A 80 -13.19 8.42 -4.21
CA SER A 80 -12.83 7.08 -4.71
C SER A 80 -13.97 6.40 -5.45
N LEU A 81 -15.21 6.56 -5.00
CA LEU A 81 -16.38 6.04 -5.71
C LEU A 81 -16.67 6.78 -7.02
N ILE A 82 -16.35 8.08 -7.09
CA ILE A 82 -16.42 8.85 -8.35
C ILE A 82 -15.36 8.32 -9.33
N GLN A 83 -14.13 8.14 -8.89
CA GLN A 83 -13.06 7.58 -9.73
C GLN A 83 -13.39 6.15 -10.17
N LEU A 84 -13.92 5.31 -9.28
CA LEU A 84 -14.34 3.94 -9.65
C LEU A 84 -15.39 3.93 -10.77
N LYS A 85 -16.36 4.85 -10.74
CA LYS A 85 -17.35 4.96 -11.84
C LYS A 85 -16.69 5.28 -13.18
N ARG A 86 -15.68 6.16 -13.21
CA ARG A 86 -14.90 6.47 -14.42
C ARG A 86 -14.14 5.25 -14.90
N VAL A 87 -13.42 4.57 -14.00
CA VAL A 87 -12.67 3.35 -14.27
C VAL A 87 -13.55 2.28 -14.92
N ILE A 88 -14.77 2.07 -14.38
CA ILE A 88 -15.74 1.12 -14.93
C ILE A 88 -16.25 1.56 -16.32
N ALA A 89 -16.53 2.86 -16.50
CA ALA A 89 -16.95 3.40 -17.78
C ALA A 89 -15.89 3.25 -18.88
N ASP A 90 -14.60 3.39 -18.50
CA ASP A 90 -13.45 3.21 -19.37
C ASP A 90 -13.12 1.72 -19.64
N GLY A 91 -13.91 0.78 -19.09
CA GLY A 91 -13.76 -0.66 -19.28
C GLY A 91 -12.56 -1.27 -18.54
N ILE A 92 -11.98 -0.56 -17.56
CA ILE A 92 -10.84 -1.05 -16.79
C ILE A 92 -11.34 -2.03 -15.71
N GLN A 93 -10.76 -3.23 -15.69
CA GLN A 93 -11.17 -4.32 -14.80
C GLN A 93 -10.27 -4.53 -13.60
N PHE A 94 -9.10 -3.91 -13.56
CA PHE A 94 -8.14 -4.04 -12.45
C PHE A 94 -8.01 -2.72 -11.72
N VAL A 95 -8.40 -2.72 -10.43
CA VAL A 95 -8.29 -1.57 -9.53
C VAL A 95 -7.26 -1.87 -8.46
N VAL A 96 -6.28 -1.00 -8.32
CA VAL A 96 -5.26 -1.03 -7.27
C VAL A 96 -5.50 0.13 -6.31
N GLN A 97 -5.52 -0.13 -5.01
CA GLN A 97 -5.61 0.89 -3.97
C GLN A 97 -5.03 0.36 -2.66
N GLY A 98 -4.42 1.21 -1.86
CA GLY A 98 -3.84 0.79 -0.58
C GLY A 98 -3.89 1.84 0.51
N ASN A 99 -3.93 3.10 0.19
CA ASN A 99 -3.90 4.17 1.19
C ASN A 99 -5.31 4.54 1.64
N SER A 100 -5.54 4.33 2.94
CA SER A 100 -6.80 4.46 3.67
C SER A 100 -7.72 3.24 3.60
N SER A 101 -7.83 2.54 4.73
CA SER A 101 -8.80 1.45 4.91
C SER A 101 -10.26 1.93 4.80
N GLY A 102 -10.54 3.22 5.07
CA GLY A 102 -11.87 3.80 4.84
C GLY A 102 -12.23 3.83 3.35
N VAL A 103 -11.25 4.15 2.49
CA VAL A 103 -11.38 4.09 1.03
C VAL A 103 -11.55 2.64 0.58
N ALA A 104 -10.67 1.74 1.04
CA ALA A 104 -10.74 0.33 0.69
C ALA A 104 -12.10 -0.31 1.05
N ASN A 105 -12.65 0.01 2.22
CA ASN A 105 -13.98 -0.44 2.62
C ASN A 105 -15.07 0.00 1.64
N ALA A 106 -15.05 1.27 1.21
CA ALA A 106 -16.02 1.80 0.24
C ALA A 106 -15.87 1.14 -1.16
N LEU A 107 -14.63 0.98 -1.63
CA LEU A 107 -14.35 0.32 -2.91
C LEU A 107 -14.76 -1.16 -2.88
N THR A 108 -14.44 -1.88 -1.81
CA THR A 108 -14.82 -3.30 -1.63
C THR A 108 -16.33 -3.49 -1.75
N ASP A 109 -17.11 -2.67 -1.03
CA ASP A 109 -18.57 -2.74 -1.06
C ASP A 109 -19.14 -2.39 -2.46
N ALA A 110 -18.59 -1.34 -3.09
CA ALA A 110 -19.05 -0.87 -4.41
C ALA A 110 -18.73 -1.87 -5.53
N ILE A 111 -17.51 -2.42 -5.53
CA ILE A 111 -17.06 -3.41 -6.52
C ILE A 111 -17.85 -4.71 -6.37
N ASN A 112 -18.05 -5.20 -5.15
CA ASN A 112 -18.85 -6.39 -4.91
C ASN A 112 -20.30 -6.21 -5.43
N LYS A 113 -20.91 -5.04 -5.18
CA LYS A 113 -22.24 -4.70 -5.69
C LYS A 113 -22.27 -4.58 -7.22
N HIS A 114 -21.25 -3.97 -7.81
CA HIS A 114 -21.12 -3.84 -9.27
C HIS A 114 -21.02 -5.22 -9.92
N ASN A 115 -20.12 -6.06 -9.44
CA ASN A 115 -19.83 -7.37 -10.02
C ASN A 115 -21.02 -8.34 -9.97
N LYS A 116 -21.84 -8.25 -8.89
CA LYS A 116 -23.10 -9.02 -8.81
C LYS A 116 -24.12 -8.63 -9.87
N ARG A 117 -24.11 -7.36 -10.30
CA ARG A 117 -25.08 -6.83 -11.29
C ARG A 117 -24.57 -6.91 -12.72
N ASN A 118 -23.25 -6.99 -12.92
CA ASN A 118 -22.60 -6.93 -14.21
C ASN A 118 -21.58 -8.07 -14.35
N PRO A 119 -22.04 -9.32 -14.55
CA PRO A 119 -21.15 -10.49 -14.57
C PRO A 119 -20.13 -10.48 -15.70
N ASP A 120 -20.41 -9.77 -16.80
CA ASP A 120 -19.52 -9.66 -17.97
C ASP A 120 -18.54 -8.47 -17.88
N LYS A 121 -18.71 -7.61 -16.86
CA LYS A 121 -17.89 -6.39 -16.65
C LYS A 121 -17.35 -6.32 -15.23
N ARG A 122 -16.86 -7.45 -14.75
CA ARG A 122 -16.35 -7.57 -13.38
C ARG A 122 -15.04 -6.81 -13.19
N VAL A 123 -14.87 -6.27 -11.99
CA VAL A 123 -13.68 -5.53 -11.56
C VAL A 123 -13.03 -6.31 -10.44
N LEU A 124 -11.71 -6.49 -10.52
CA LEU A 124 -10.87 -7.06 -9.47
C LEU A 124 -10.23 -5.94 -8.65
N PHE A 125 -10.31 -6.04 -7.34
CA PHE A 125 -9.69 -5.09 -6.42
C PHE A 125 -8.44 -5.69 -5.78
N LEU A 126 -7.28 -5.12 -6.09
CA LEU A 126 -5.97 -5.46 -5.58
C LEU A 126 -5.56 -4.44 -4.52
N ASN A 127 -5.71 -4.80 -3.26
CA ASN A 127 -5.42 -3.95 -2.12
C ASN A 127 -3.97 -4.18 -1.65
N TYR A 128 -3.09 -3.24 -1.91
CA TYR A 128 -1.68 -3.41 -1.59
C TYR A 128 -1.29 -2.97 -0.17
N SER A 129 -2.17 -2.24 0.59
CA SER A 129 -1.74 -1.65 1.86
C SER A 129 -2.86 -1.24 2.83
N ALA A 130 -4.14 -1.37 2.48
CA ALA A 130 -5.22 -1.07 3.41
C ALA A 130 -5.46 -2.27 4.34
N VAL A 131 -5.09 -2.11 5.61
CA VAL A 131 -4.88 -3.23 6.53
C VAL A 131 -5.94 -3.38 7.61
N ASP A 132 -7.12 -2.75 7.48
CA ASP A 132 -8.27 -3.04 8.35
C ASP A 132 -8.60 -4.55 8.27
N PRO A 133 -8.60 -5.28 9.40
CA PRO A 133 -8.90 -6.72 9.41
C PRO A 133 -10.24 -7.09 8.81
N LYS A 134 -11.25 -6.22 8.95
CA LYS A 134 -12.60 -6.44 8.43
C LYS A 134 -12.67 -6.67 6.94
N LEU A 135 -11.72 -6.12 6.18
CA LEU A 135 -11.67 -6.22 4.72
C LEU A 135 -11.55 -7.68 4.23
N THR A 136 -10.93 -8.56 5.01
CA THR A 136 -10.75 -9.98 4.68
C THR A 136 -11.42 -10.93 5.68
N ASN A 137 -12.13 -10.40 6.66
CA ASN A 137 -12.98 -11.13 7.59
C ASN A 137 -14.46 -10.88 7.24
N GLU A 138 -15.14 -9.96 7.92
CA GLU A 138 -16.59 -9.74 7.76
C GLU A 138 -16.97 -9.24 6.35
N LYS A 139 -16.05 -8.53 5.66
CA LYS A 139 -16.24 -8.04 4.29
C LYS A 139 -15.53 -8.89 3.23
N CYS A 140 -15.07 -10.07 3.60
CA CYS A 140 -14.42 -10.98 2.66
C CYS A 140 -15.33 -11.25 1.46
N ASN A 141 -14.79 -11.08 0.26
CA ASN A 141 -15.48 -11.42 -0.99
C ASN A 141 -14.46 -11.81 -2.05
N PHE A 142 -14.93 -12.52 -3.08
CA PHE A 142 -14.08 -13.09 -4.13
C PHE A 142 -13.32 -12.06 -4.98
N TRP A 143 -13.74 -10.79 -4.97
CA TRP A 143 -13.22 -9.74 -5.86
C TRP A 143 -12.21 -8.82 -5.20
N HIS A 144 -11.86 -9.08 -3.93
CA HIS A 144 -10.89 -8.30 -3.17
C HIS A 144 -9.75 -9.17 -2.66
N PHE A 145 -8.51 -8.81 -3.02
CA PHE A 145 -7.29 -9.48 -2.58
C PHE A 145 -6.38 -8.47 -1.89
N ARG A 146 -5.93 -8.80 -0.68
CA ARG A 146 -4.97 -7.98 0.07
C ARG A 146 -3.60 -8.61 0.07
N PHE A 147 -2.56 -7.81 -0.24
CA PHE A 147 -1.16 -8.22 -0.33
C PHE A 147 -0.32 -7.78 0.88
N ASP A 148 -0.93 -7.18 1.90
CA ASP A 148 -0.27 -6.75 3.14
C ASP A 148 -0.85 -7.47 4.35
N ALA A 149 -0.04 -7.67 5.40
CA ALA A 149 -0.49 -8.16 6.69
C ALA A 149 -1.50 -7.19 7.31
N ASN A 150 -2.57 -7.71 7.93
CA ASN A 150 -3.56 -6.85 8.56
C ASN A 150 -3.05 -6.22 9.87
N ALA A 151 -3.82 -5.25 10.40
CA ALA A 151 -3.45 -4.51 11.60
C ALA A 151 -3.26 -5.43 12.82
N ASP A 152 -4.04 -6.50 12.94
CA ASP A 152 -3.90 -7.48 14.03
C ASP A 152 -2.60 -8.26 13.93
N MET A 153 -2.26 -8.76 12.73
CA MET A 153 -1.00 -9.48 12.49
C MET A 153 0.21 -8.58 12.79
N LYS A 154 0.18 -7.33 12.32
CA LYS A 154 1.24 -6.35 12.57
C LYS A 154 1.34 -6.01 14.07
N MET A 155 0.21 -5.81 14.77
CA MET A 155 0.23 -5.51 16.20
C MET A 155 0.67 -6.72 17.02
N ASN A 156 0.27 -7.92 16.62
CA ASN A 156 0.73 -9.14 17.27
C ASN A 156 2.26 -9.23 17.28
N ALA A 157 2.91 -9.04 16.11
CA ALA A 157 4.38 -9.02 16.01
C ALA A 157 5.01 -7.85 16.79
N LEU A 158 4.40 -6.66 16.73
CA LEU A 158 4.94 -5.48 17.43
C LEU A 158 4.88 -5.64 18.96
N THR A 159 3.83 -6.29 19.46
CA THR A 159 3.67 -6.56 20.90
C THR A 159 4.56 -7.69 21.39
N ASP A 160 5.08 -8.58 20.53
CA ASP A 160 6.15 -9.52 20.91
C ASP A 160 7.43 -8.77 21.32
N VAL A 161 7.84 -7.79 20.51
CA VAL A 161 9.00 -6.93 20.83
C VAL A 161 8.77 -6.12 22.12
N ILE A 162 7.55 -5.57 22.31
CA ILE A 162 7.20 -4.86 23.55
C ILE A 162 7.24 -5.81 24.76
N ALA A 163 6.87 -7.06 24.58
CA ALA A 163 6.83 -8.05 25.65
C ALA A 163 8.23 -8.41 26.20
N GLU A 164 9.29 -8.21 25.43
CA GLU A 164 10.68 -8.43 25.85
C GLU A 164 11.16 -7.39 26.88
N ASP A 165 10.68 -6.15 26.79
CA ASP A 165 11.05 -5.08 27.73
C ASP A 165 10.22 -5.16 29.03
N LYS A 166 10.72 -5.90 30.02
CA LYS A 166 10.08 -6.07 31.32
C LYS A 166 10.09 -4.80 32.17
N GLY A 167 10.97 -3.85 31.87
CA GLY A 167 11.07 -2.54 32.55
C GLY A 167 9.92 -1.59 32.18
N MET A 168 9.33 -1.75 31.01
CA MET A 168 8.20 -0.97 30.54
C MET A 168 6.92 -1.30 31.33
N LYS A 169 6.25 -0.29 31.90
CA LYS A 169 5.01 -0.43 32.68
C LYS A 169 3.87 0.44 32.18
N LYS A 170 4.16 1.47 31.39
CA LYS A 170 3.16 2.45 30.94
C LYS A 170 3.30 2.73 29.45
N ILE A 171 2.23 2.59 28.71
CA ILE A 171 2.20 2.84 27.25
C ILE A 171 1.05 3.75 26.88
N TYR A 172 1.26 4.59 25.88
CA TYR A 172 0.25 5.47 25.32
C TYR A 172 -0.11 5.04 23.91
N LEU A 173 -1.40 5.06 23.56
CA LEU A 173 -1.90 4.79 22.22
C LEU A 173 -2.39 6.09 21.61
N LEU A 174 -1.92 6.45 20.43
CA LEU A 174 -2.39 7.61 19.66
C LEU A 174 -2.59 7.22 18.21
N GLY A 175 -3.77 7.44 17.66
CA GLY A 175 -4.08 7.05 16.29
C GLY A 175 -5.06 7.98 15.57
N GLN A 176 -5.22 7.74 14.28
CA GLN A 176 -6.16 8.44 13.41
C GLN A 176 -7.58 7.91 13.61
N ASN A 177 -8.57 8.81 13.71
CA ASN A 177 -9.98 8.46 13.96
C ASN A 177 -10.69 7.99 12.67
N TYR A 178 -10.42 6.76 12.25
CA TYR A 178 -11.15 6.05 11.20
C TYR A 178 -10.97 4.52 11.37
N SER A 179 -11.48 3.69 10.45
CA SER A 179 -11.53 2.23 10.63
C SER A 179 -10.19 1.60 10.97
N PHE A 180 -9.11 1.96 10.26
CA PHE A 180 -7.78 1.45 10.54
C PHE A 180 -7.23 1.89 11.91
N GLY A 181 -7.32 3.19 12.26
CA GLY A 181 -6.80 3.66 13.55
C GLY A 181 -7.54 3.03 14.73
N LYS A 182 -8.85 2.79 14.58
CA LYS A 182 -9.64 2.03 15.56
C LYS A 182 -9.20 0.57 15.66
N ALA A 183 -8.91 -0.07 14.51
CA ALA A 183 -8.39 -1.44 14.49
C ALA A 183 -7.02 -1.55 15.16
N VAL A 184 -6.12 -0.59 14.92
CA VAL A 184 -4.80 -0.52 15.59
C VAL A 184 -4.96 -0.40 17.11
N ALA A 185 -5.81 0.51 17.58
CA ALA A 185 -6.06 0.70 19.00
C ALA A 185 -6.66 -0.56 19.66
N ALA A 186 -7.64 -1.18 19.01
CA ALA A 186 -8.26 -2.41 19.49
C ALA A 186 -7.26 -3.58 19.56
N ALA A 187 -6.45 -3.75 18.51
CA ALA A 187 -5.40 -4.77 18.47
C ALA A 187 -4.34 -4.54 19.55
N ALA A 188 -3.92 -3.29 19.78
CA ALA A 188 -2.98 -2.96 20.85
C ALA A 188 -3.55 -3.33 22.24
N VAL A 189 -4.79 -2.96 22.52
CA VAL A 189 -5.44 -3.33 23.79
C VAL A 189 -5.52 -4.84 23.96
N LYS A 190 -5.92 -5.57 22.92
CA LYS A 190 -6.03 -7.03 22.94
C LYS A 190 -4.67 -7.68 23.21
N PHE A 191 -3.69 -7.47 22.34
CA PHE A 191 -2.42 -8.20 22.41
C PHE A 191 -1.52 -7.76 23.57
N LEU A 192 -1.60 -6.51 24.01
CA LEU A 192 -0.94 -6.10 25.26
C LEU A 192 -1.59 -6.75 26.47
N GLY A 193 -2.92 -6.82 26.50
CA GLY A 193 -3.64 -7.51 27.59
C GLY A 193 -3.31 -8.99 27.68
N GLU A 194 -3.11 -9.66 26.52
CA GLU A 194 -2.71 -11.08 26.47
C GLU A 194 -1.24 -11.32 26.87
N LYS A 195 -0.31 -10.47 26.37
CA LYS A 195 1.14 -10.70 26.52
C LYS A 195 1.77 -9.99 27.72
N ARG A 196 1.20 -8.86 28.10
CA ARG A 196 1.72 -7.96 29.15
C ARG A 196 0.57 -7.40 30.01
N PRO A 197 -0.16 -8.26 30.73
CA PRO A 197 -1.26 -7.82 31.61
C PRO A 197 -0.83 -6.86 32.73
N ASP A 198 0.49 -6.83 33.03
CA ASP A 198 1.12 -5.90 33.97
C ASP A 198 1.32 -4.49 33.41
N LEU A 199 1.19 -4.31 32.10
CA LEU A 199 1.43 -3.04 31.40
C LEU A 199 0.15 -2.20 31.38
N LYS A 200 0.22 -0.95 31.84
CA LYS A 200 -0.91 -0.02 31.88
C LYS A 200 -0.96 0.83 30.61
N ILE A 201 -2.10 0.83 29.92
CA ILE A 201 -2.39 1.79 28.86
C ILE A 201 -2.84 3.07 29.57
N VAL A 202 -1.96 4.09 29.60
CA VAL A 202 -2.17 5.36 30.32
C VAL A 202 -2.82 6.44 29.43
N GLY A 203 -3.10 6.15 28.19
CA GLY A 203 -3.87 6.96 27.26
C GLY A 203 -4.18 6.18 25.99
N ASN A 204 -5.38 6.42 25.45
CA ASN A 204 -5.83 5.82 24.19
C ASN A 204 -6.69 6.85 23.46
N GLU A 205 -6.05 7.63 22.59
CA GLU A 205 -6.69 8.75 21.89
C GLU A 205 -6.69 8.56 20.39
N LEU A 206 -7.77 9.02 19.75
CA LEU A 206 -7.90 9.09 18.31
C LEU A 206 -8.08 10.54 17.88
N HIS A 207 -7.27 11.01 16.94
CA HIS A 207 -7.36 12.35 16.38
C HIS A 207 -7.98 12.35 14.96
N PRO A 208 -8.59 13.46 14.51
CA PRO A 208 -9.14 13.56 13.15
C PRO A 208 -8.05 13.41 12.09
N ILE A 209 -8.20 12.42 11.18
CA ILE A 209 -7.25 12.14 10.12
C ILE A 209 -7.03 13.34 9.20
N GLY A 210 -5.78 13.74 8.98
CA GLY A 210 -5.36 14.82 8.09
C GLY A 210 -5.76 16.24 8.53
N LYS A 211 -6.33 16.40 9.74
CA LYS A 211 -6.81 17.70 10.24
C LYS A 211 -5.88 18.32 11.28
N VAL A 212 -5.10 17.51 11.98
CA VAL A 212 -4.17 17.99 13.00
C VAL A 212 -2.89 18.49 12.34
N LYS A 213 -2.59 19.77 12.50
CA LYS A 213 -1.37 20.39 11.99
C LYS A 213 -0.26 20.45 13.06
N ASP A 214 -0.67 20.62 14.31
CA ASP A 214 0.22 20.68 15.46
C ASP A 214 -0.12 19.56 16.45
N PHE A 215 0.83 18.65 16.66
CA PHE A 215 0.70 17.54 17.62
C PHE A 215 1.26 17.88 19.00
N SER A 216 1.76 19.10 19.25
CA SER A 216 2.32 19.50 20.55
C SER A 216 1.37 19.27 21.73
N PRO A 217 0.03 19.51 21.62
CA PRO A 217 -0.91 19.20 22.69
C PRO A 217 -0.99 17.70 23.02
N TYR A 218 -0.90 16.82 22.00
CA TYR A 218 -0.87 15.37 22.21
C TYR A 218 0.44 14.94 22.86
N ILE A 219 1.57 15.50 22.43
CA ILE A 219 2.87 15.22 23.06
C ILE A 219 2.89 15.68 24.53
N ALA A 220 2.29 16.81 24.86
CA ALA A 220 2.16 17.28 26.24
C ALA A 220 1.38 16.27 27.11
N LYS A 221 0.24 15.74 26.60
CA LYS A 221 -0.53 14.69 27.29
C LYS A 221 0.28 13.40 27.48
N ILE A 222 1.00 12.95 26.43
CA ILE A 222 1.85 11.77 26.50
C ILE A 222 2.91 11.93 27.60
N LYS A 223 3.57 13.10 27.69
CA LYS A 223 4.55 13.40 28.75
C LYS A 223 3.88 13.40 30.13
N ALA A 224 2.76 14.10 30.27
CA ALA A 224 2.03 14.21 31.55
C ALA A 224 1.51 12.85 32.06
N SER A 225 1.18 11.91 31.17
CA SER A 225 0.74 10.57 31.53
C SER A 225 1.84 9.69 32.14
N GLY A 226 3.11 10.09 31.99
CA GLY A 226 4.26 9.30 32.37
C GLY A 226 4.42 8.04 31.52
N ALA A 227 3.92 8.04 30.28
CA ALA A 227 4.11 6.94 29.31
C ALA A 227 5.60 6.71 29.05
N GLN A 228 5.99 5.44 28.99
CA GLN A 228 7.34 4.99 28.71
C GLN A 228 7.50 4.56 27.25
N ALA A 229 6.39 4.42 26.50
CA ALA A 229 6.37 4.17 25.06
C ALA A 229 5.10 4.71 24.42
N LEU A 230 5.16 4.94 23.12
CA LEU A 230 4.02 5.35 22.28
C LEU A 230 3.81 4.31 21.19
N ILE A 231 2.57 3.82 21.05
CA ILE A 231 2.13 3.06 19.87
C ILE A 231 1.27 3.96 18.98
N THR A 232 1.55 3.95 17.68
CA THR A 232 0.74 4.68 16.70
C THR A 232 0.68 3.95 15.36
N GLY A 233 -0.51 3.98 14.73
CA GLY A 233 -0.71 3.61 13.35
C GLY A 233 -0.69 4.80 12.38
N ASN A 234 -0.34 6.00 12.83
CA ASN A 234 -0.34 7.19 11.98
C ASN A 234 0.53 7.00 10.74
N TRP A 235 0.09 7.58 9.62
CA TRP A 235 0.77 7.58 8.34
C TRP A 235 0.61 8.92 7.62
N GLY A 236 1.38 9.15 6.55
CA GLY A 236 1.35 10.38 5.77
C GLY A 236 1.67 11.63 6.60
N ALA A 237 1.00 12.74 6.33
CA ALA A 237 1.24 14.01 7.02
C ALA A 237 1.03 13.92 8.54
N ASP A 238 0.07 13.11 9.01
CA ASP A 238 -0.17 12.97 10.45
C ASP A 238 1.03 12.32 11.17
N MET A 239 1.67 11.34 10.53
CA MET A 239 2.88 10.73 11.09
C MET A 239 4.07 11.70 11.05
N GLN A 240 4.23 12.46 9.95
CA GLN A 240 5.29 13.49 9.86
C GLN A 240 5.14 14.55 10.95
N ASN A 241 3.92 15.07 11.13
CA ASN A 241 3.63 16.10 12.13
C ASN A 241 3.83 15.57 13.56
N LEU A 242 3.40 14.33 13.83
CA LEU A 242 3.63 13.68 15.12
C LEU A 242 5.12 13.49 15.40
N ALA A 243 5.88 12.99 14.43
CA ALA A 243 7.33 12.78 14.55
C ALA A 243 8.06 14.10 14.80
N LYS A 244 7.70 15.15 14.05
CA LYS A 244 8.26 16.49 14.25
C LYS A 244 7.96 17.04 15.65
N ALA A 245 6.71 16.98 16.10
CA ALA A 245 6.33 17.45 17.44
C ALA A 245 7.04 16.66 18.56
N ALA A 246 7.20 15.35 18.38
CA ALA A 246 7.96 14.52 19.31
C ALA A 246 9.43 14.94 19.39
N GLN A 247 10.06 15.21 18.23
CA GLN A 247 11.44 15.69 18.16
C GLN A 247 11.60 17.08 18.79
N ASP A 248 10.78 18.04 18.37
CA ASP A 248 10.84 19.45 18.82
C ASP A 248 10.63 19.54 20.35
N SER A 249 9.79 18.67 20.90
CA SER A 249 9.54 18.63 22.34
C SER A 249 10.60 17.87 23.16
N GLY A 250 11.58 17.24 22.50
CA GLY A 250 12.54 16.37 23.17
C GLY A 250 11.94 15.09 23.80
N LEU A 251 10.82 14.59 23.25
CA LEU A 251 10.24 13.33 23.72
C LEU A 251 11.19 12.15 23.38
N LYS A 252 11.67 11.44 24.40
CA LYS A 252 12.71 10.38 24.25
C LYS A 252 12.21 8.96 24.46
N ILE A 253 10.90 8.72 24.50
CA ILE A 253 10.33 7.38 24.65
C ILE A 253 10.37 6.59 23.35
N PRO A 254 10.44 5.24 23.38
CA PRO A 254 10.27 4.39 22.20
C PRO A 254 8.96 4.64 21.48
N LEU A 255 9.03 4.60 20.15
CA LEU A 255 7.89 4.72 19.25
C LEU A 255 7.70 3.40 18.48
N TYR A 256 6.57 2.76 18.69
CA TYR A 256 6.16 1.54 18.00
C TYR A 256 5.11 1.88 16.93
N THR A 257 5.39 1.53 15.67
CA THR A 257 4.59 2.00 14.55
C THR A 257 4.60 1.04 13.36
N TYR A 258 3.76 1.31 12.36
CA TYR A 258 3.71 0.58 11.09
C TYR A 258 4.34 1.35 9.92
N TYR A 259 4.41 2.68 10.00
CA TYR A 259 4.67 3.51 8.82
C TYR A 259 5.77 4.57 8.99
N ALA A 260 6.69 4.36 9.92
CA ALA A 260 7.82 5.27 10.13
C ALA A 260 8.82 5.30 8.96
N ALA A 261 8.82 4.28 8.11
CA ALA A 261 9.70 4.18 6.95
C ALA A 261 9.07 4.69 5.65
N ASN A 262 7.91 5.34 5.69
CA ASN A 262 7.29 5.94 4.52
C ASN A 262 7.99 7.24 4.11
N ASN A 263 7.83 7.61 2.84
CA ASN A 263 8.48 8.76 2.23
C ASN A 263 8.36 10.05 3.08
N GLY A 264 9.50 10.66 3.38
CA GLY A 264 9.62 11.89 4.18
C GLY A 264 9.50 11.72 5.69
N ILE A 265 9.04 10.58 6.21
CA ILE A 265 8.83 10.36 7.65
C ILE A 265 10.16 10.10 8.35
N THR A 266 11.04 9.28 7.77
CA THR A 266 12.38 9.03 8.29
C THR A 266 13.16 10.34 8.48
N LYS A 267 13.07 11.26 7.51
CA LYS A 267 13.66 12.59 7.60
C LYS A 267 13.04 13.42 8.73
N ALA A 268 11.72 13.36 8.92
CA ALA A 268 11.03 14.07 10.01
C ALA A 268 11.38 13.53 11.40
N ILE A 269 11.66 12.23 11.52
CA ILE A 269 12.12 11.59 12.75
C ILE A 269 13.58 12.02 13.07
N GLY A 270 14.43 12.14 12.04
CA GLY A 270 15.83 12.53 12.17
C GLY A 270 16.69 11.56 12.97
N ALA A 271 17.90 11.96 13.33
CA ALA A 271 18.85 11.15 14.11
C ALA A 271 18.30 10.75 15.49
N GLY A 272 17.37 11.52 16.04
CA GLY A 272 16.71 11.21 17.32
C GLY A 272 15.84 9.94 17.30
N GLY A 273 15.57 9.37 16.13
CA GLY A 273 14.82 8.12 16.00
C GLY A 273 15.66 6.84 16.09
N VAL A 274 16.98 6.97 15.99
CA VAL A 274 17.91 5.83 16.09
C VAL A 274 17.70 5.15 17.45
N ASP A 275 17.58 3.81 17.41
CA ASP A 275 17.31 2.94 18.56
C ASP A 275 16.00 3.17 19.31
N ARG A 276 15.17 4.16 18.90
CA ARG A 276 13.90 4.47 19.54
C ARG A 276 12.69 4.11 18.70
N VAL A 277 12.79 4.14 17.36
CA VAL A 277 11.68 3.78 16.49
C VAL A 277 11.75 2.29 16.16
N ARG A 278 10.66 1.59 16.46
CA ARG A 278 10.45 0.19 16.10
C ARG A 278 9.26 0.13 15.15
N LEU A 279 9.47 -0.41 13.98
CA LEU A 279 8.38 -0.58 13.02
C LEU A 279 8.26 -2.03 12.60
N VAL A 280 7.03 -2.47 12.35
CA VAL A 280 6.76 -3.72 11.68
C VAL A 280 6.45 -3.43 10.21
N ALA A 281 7.14 -4.13 9.32
CA ALA A 281 6.96 -4.01 7.88
C ALA A 281 6.95 -5.41 7.25
N GLU A 282 6.30 -5.52 6.13
CA GLU A 282 6.21 -6.75 5.32
C GLU A 282 7.49 -7.01 4.52
N GLY A 283 8.35 -6.03 4.40
CA GLY A 283 9.65 -6.13 3.75
C GLY A 283 10.54 -4.96 4.09
N THR A 284 11.84 -5.15 3.99
CA THR A 284 12.85 -4.11 4.23
C THR A 284 13.84 -4.07 3.07
N THR A 285 14.63 -2.99 2.98
CA THR A 285 15.70 -2.87 2.00
C THR A 285 17.02 -3.52 2.44
N ASN A 286 17.08 -3.99 3.69
CA ASN A 286 18.29 -4.55 4.32
C ASN A 286 18.40 -6.09 4.37
N PRO A 287 17.31 -6.89 4.32
CA PRO A 287 17.45 -8.34 4.33
C PRO A 287 18.10 -8.85 3.04
N PRO A 288 18.60 -10.08 3.04
CA PRO A 288 19.04 -10.74 1.80
C PRO A 288 17.89 -10.72 0.80
N MET A 289 18.10 -10.05 -0.32
CA MET A 289 17.13 -9.96 -1.42
C MET A 289 17.62 -10.80 -2.61
N THR A 290 16.68 -11.31 -3.39
CA THR A 290 17.03 -11.92 -4.68
C THR A 290 17.67 -10.89 -5.60
N GLU A 291 18.49 -11.35 -6.57
CA GLU A 291 19.13 -10.46 -7.54
C GLU A 291 18.09 -9.67 -8.35
N LYS A 292 17.00 -10.34 -8.76
CA LYS A 292 15.89 -9.68 -9.48
C LYS A 292 15.33 -8.51 -8.67
N TRP A 293 15.12 -8.70 -7.37
CA TRP A 293 14.63 -7.67 -6.48
C TRP A 293 15.61 -6.49 -6.30
N ARG A 294 16.91 -6.79 -6.13
CA ARG A 294 17.95 -5.75 -6.05
C ARG A 294 18.02 -4.92 -7.31
N THR A 295 18.02 -5.57 -8.48
CA THR A 295 18.04 -4.90 -9.78
C THR A 295 16.83 -3.98 -9.96
N LEU A 296 15.63 -4.45 -9.59
CA LEU A 296 14.40 -3.66 -9.64
C LEU A 296 14.51 -2.40 -8.76
N LEU A 297 14.98 -2.54 -7.53
CA LEU A 297 15.13 -1.43 -6.59
C LEU A 297 16.18 -0.41 -7.06
N GLN A 298 17.35 -0.88 -7.51
CA GLN A 298 18.42 -0.02 -8.00
C GLN A 298 17.97 0.76 -9.24
N GLY A 299 17.29 0.11 -10.18
CA GLY A 299 16.75 0.74 -11.37
C GLY A 299 15.65 1.77 -11.04
N PHE A 300 14.77 1.47 -10.09
CA PHE A 300 13.79 2.45 -9.61
C PHE A 300 14.48 3.68 -8.99
N LYS A 301 15.44 3.47 -8.10
CA LYS A 301 16.17 4.55 -7.43
C LYS A 301 16.95 5.41 -8.42
N ALA A 302 17.55 4.81 -9.44
CA ALA A 302 18.21 5.55 -10.50
C ALA A 302 17.24 6.44 -11.30
N LYS A 303 16.02 5.98 -11.55
CA LYS A 303 14.96 6.76 -12.22
C LYS A 303 14.32 7.81 -11.33
N HIS A 304 14.24 7.56 -10.02
CA HIS A 304 13.56 8.39 -9.03
C HIS A 304 14.47 8.66 -7.82
N PRO A 305 15.59 9.42 -7.98
CA PRO A 305 16.62 9.56 -6.94
C PRO A 305 16.14 10.26 -5.67
N ASN A 306 15.07 11.06 -5.77
CA ASN A 306 14.50 11.78 -4.64
C ASN A 306 13.41 11.00 -3.89
N GLU A 307 13.06 9.78 -4.36
CA GLU A 307 12.12 8.92 -3.63
C GLU A 307 12.86 8.20 -2.49
N ASP A 308 12.28 8.30 -1.30
CA ASP A 308 12.74 7.56 -0.14
C ASP A 308 12.13 6.14 -0.20
N PHE A 309 12.94 5.20 -0.64
CA PHE A 309 12.51 3.84 -0.99
C PHE A 309 12.73 2.89 0.17
N THR A 310 12.05 3.10 1.26
CA THR A 310 12.19 2.30 2.47
C THR A 310 11.11 1.24 2.65
N GLN A 311 9.99 1.36 1.94
CA GLN A 311 8.95 0.34 1.85
C GLN A 311 8.53 0.13 0.40
N THR A 312 8.82 -1.04 -0.14
CA THR A 312 8.38 -1.46 -1.46
C THR A 312 7.11 -2.31 -1.32
N ARG A 313 6.12 -2.00 -2.15
CA ARG A 313 4.83 -2.70 -2.18
C ARG A 313 4.48 -3.18 -3.58
N ILE A 314 5.54 -3.55 -4.29
CA ILE A 314 5.47 -4.02 -5.68
C ILE A 314 5.47 -5.54 -5.68
#